data_fb040dbabaf5409b10c06c084875a5a1
#
_entry.id   fb040dbabaf5409b10c06c084875a5a1
#
_cell.length_a   1.000
_cell.length_b   1.000
_cell.length_c   1.000
_cell.angle_alpha   90.00
_cell.angle_beta   90.00
_cell.angle_gamma   90.00
#
_symmetry.space_group_name_H-M   'P 1'
#
loop_
_entity.id
_entity.type
_entity.pdbx_description
1 polymer ?
#
loop_
_entity_poly.entity_id
_entity_poly.type
_entity_poly.pdbx_seq_one_letter_code
_entity_poly.pdbx_strand_id
1 'polypeptide(L)'
;MNEIPKLDVEKTKNDIIEFVQNKVSEANADGLVVGLSGGIDSTLSAFLACEAVGKENVFGIVMPSTTTPTEDKLHGTAIAQLLGIEYKEIAIDSILNEFLSVTQIEDDKLAIGNLKARIRMSIIYFYANSKNYLVCGTGNRSEILIGYFTKHGDGACDIEPIGDLYKTDVYELAKFLEVPQEIINKPPRAGLWNNQTDEDEIGMTYELLDKILYRSTDKKIDSKSIAEELDISVDEVDDIITRVERNKHKTKVPESPKKTTMVI
;
A
#
# COMPACT_ATOMS: atom_id res chain seq x y z
N MET A 1 -26.55 13.47 6.46
CA MET A 1 -26.18 12.05 6.34
C MET A 1 -25.18 11.95 5.19
N ASN A 2 -23.89 12.04 5.52
CA ASN A 2 -22.80 11.92 4.55
C ASN A 2 -21.94 10.70 4.93
N GLU A 3 -22.55 9.52 4.97
CA GLU A 3 -21.80 8.27 5.09
C GLU A 3 -20.98 8.05 3.81
N ILE A 4 -19.84 7.39 3.94
CA ILE A 4 -19.11 6.90 2.77
C ILE A 4 -20.08 6.03 1.97
N PRO A 5 -20.23 6.24 0.65
CA PRO A 5 -21.12 5.42 -0.15
C PRO A 5 -20.75 3.94 -0.01
N LYS A 6 -21.75 3.10 0.13
CA LYS A 6 -21.52 1.66 0.20
C LYS A 6 -20.87 1.16 -1.10
N LEU A 7 -19.82 0.37 -0.97
CA LEU A 7 -19.10 -0.19 -2.11
C LEU A 7 -20.00 -1.19 -2.88
N ASP A 8 -20.07 -1.04 -4.20
CA ASP A 8 -20.54 -2.10 -5.09
C ASP A 8 -19.37 -3.06 -5.33
N VAL A 9 -19.23 -4.04 -4.45
CA VAL A 9 -18.05 -4.92 -4.40
C VAL A 9 -17.85 -5.73 -5.68
N GLU A 10 -18.94 -6.20 -6.32
CA GLU A 10 -18.85 -6.99 -7.55
C GLU A 10 -18.40 -6.13 -8.73
N LYS A 11 -19.03 -4.96 -8.89
CA LYS A 11 -18.63 -4.00 -9.91
C LYS A 11 -17.20 -3.54 -9.71
N THR A 12 -16.84 -3.15 -8.49
CA THR A 12 -15.50 -2.68 -8.14
C THR A 12 -14.43 -3.74 -8.43
N LYS A 13 -14.69 -5.00 -8.07
CA LYS A 13 -13.81 -6.11 -8.42
C LYS A 13 -13.58 -6.18 -9.93
N ASN A 14 -14.66 -6.15 -10.71
CA ASN A 14 -14.58 -6.26 -12.17
C ASN A 14 -13.86 -5.05 -12.80
N ASP A 15 -14.12 -3.84 -12.33
CA ASP A 15 -13.44 -2.62 -12.79
C ASP A 15 -11.92 -2.69 -12.51
N ILE A 16 -11.51 -3.22 -11.33
CA ILE A 16 -10.10 -3.42 -10.98
C ILE A 16 -9.44 -4.49 -11.87
N ILE A 17 -10.12 -5.60 -12.10
CA ILE A 17 -9.60 -6.67 -12.98
C ILE A 17 -9.37 -6.11 -14.40
N GLU A 18 -10.33 -5.41 -14.95
CA GLU A 18 -10.21 -4.77 -16.27
C GLU A 18 -9.05 -3.75 -16.30
N PHE A 19 -8.92 -2.92 -15.26
CA PHE A 19 -7.81 -1.98 -15.13
C PHE A 19 -6.45 -2.71 -15.16
N VAL A 20 -6.28 -3.77 -14.37
CA VAL A 20 -5.02 -4.53 -14.31
C VAL A 20 -4.71 -5.18 -15.66
N GLN A 21 -5.69 -5.82 -16.30
CA GLN A 21 -5.52 -6.43 -17.64
C GLN A 21 -5.07 -5.41 -18.67
N ASN A 22 -5.72 -4.24 -18.69
CA ASN A 22 -5.38 -3.16 -19.60
C ASN A 22 -3.94 -2.67 -19.36
N LYS A 23 -3.52 -2.47 -18.11
CA LYS A 23 -2.17 -1.99 -17.78
C LYS A 23 -1.08 -2.99 -18.15
N VAL A 24 -1.29 -4.27 -17.91
CA VAL A 24 -0.35 -5.32 -18.33
C VAL A 24 -0.24 -5.38 -19.86
N SER A 25 -1.36 -5.28 -20.57
CA SER A 25 -1.38 -5.25 -22.04
C SER A 25 -0.72 -3.99 -22.62
N GLU A 26 -1.03 -2.79 -22.10
CA GLU A 26 -0.43 -1.53 -22.51
C GLU A 26 1.09 -1.51 -22.38
N ALA A 27 1.60 -2.15 -21.30
CA ALA A 27 3.03 -2.26 -21.05
C ALA A 27 3.72 -3.38 -21.84
N ASN A 28 2.99 -4.23 -22.57
CA ASN A 28 3.47 -5.49 -23.16
C ASN A 28 4.22 -6.34 -22.11
N ALA A 29 3.71 -6.39 -20.90
CA ALA A 29 4.25 -7.21 -19.82
C ALA A 29 3.61 -8.60 -19.82
N ASP A 30 4.36 -9.59 -19.29
CA ASP A 30 3.92 -10.98 -19.27
C ASP A 30 3.19 -11.34 -17.95
N GLY A 31 3.16 -10.43 -16.96
CA GLY A 31 2.52 -10.68 -15.68
C GLY A 31 2.83 -9.64 -14.60
N LEU A 32 2.68 -10.04 -13.33
CA LEU A 32 2.78 -9.17 -12.16
C LEU A 32 3.69 -9.75 -11.08
N VAL A 33 4.49 -8.89 -10.42
CA VAL A 33 5.18 -9.21 -9.16
C VAL A 33 4.49 -8.53 -8.01
N VAL A 34 4.18 -9.28 -6.94
CA VAL A 34 3.51 -8.78 -5.73
C VAL A 34 4.37 -9.07 -4.50
N GLY A 35 4.62 -8.05 -3.67
CA GLY A 35 5.19 -8.24 -2.34
C GLY A 35 4.15 -8.76 -1.35
N LEU A 36 4.35 -9.94 -0.79
CA LEU A 36 3.43 -10.57 0.15
C LEU A 36 3.88 -10.30 1.59
N SER A 37 3.30 -9.30 2.23
CA SER A 37 3.61 -8.93 3.62
C SER A 37 2.87 -9.79 4.66
N GLY A 38 1.86 -10.55 4.24
CA GLY A 38 0.93 -11.24 5.13
C GLY A 38 -0.15 -10.32 5.74
N GLY A 39 -0.28 -9.08 5.24
CA GLY A 39 -1.35 -8.15 5.56
C GLY A 39 -2.49 -8.21 4.54
N ILE A 40 -3.64 -7.61 4.90
CA ILE A 40 -4.86 -7.63 4.08
C ILE A 40 -4.66 -6.99 2.71
N ASP A 41 -3.95 -5.86 2.62
CA ASP A 41 -3.76 -5.10 1.38
C ASP A 41 -2.97 -5.91 0.35
N SER A 42 -1.81 -6.47 0.76
CA SER A 42 -0.99 -7.31 -0.11
C SER A 42 -1.70 -8.59 -0.53
N THR A 43 -2.51 -9.15 0.38
CA THR A 43 -3.32 -10.34 0.09
C THR A 43 -4.40 -10.02 -0.93
N LEU A 44 -5.18 -8.95 -0.71
CA LEU A 44 -6.24 -8.54 -1.64
C LEU A 44 -5.66 -8.21 -3.03
N SER A 45 -4.54 -7.47 -3.10
CA SER A 45 -3.87 -7.17 -4.36
C SER A 45 -3.43 -8.43 -5.10
N ALA A 46 -2.94 -9.46 -4.38
CA ALA A 46 -2.55 -10.73 -4.98
C ALA A 46 -3.76 -11.53 -5.50
N PHE A 47 -4.89 -11.55 -4.79
CA PHE A 47 -6.13 -12.15 -5.25
C PHE A 47 -6.62 -11.51 -6.55
N LEU A 48 -6.70 -10.18 -6.58
CA LEU A 48 -7.11 -9.41 -7.75
C LEU A 48 -6.15 -9.60 -8.94
N ALA A 49 -4.84 -9.64 -8.68
CA ALA A 49 -3.83 -9.93 -9.70
C ALA A 49 -4.04 -11.31 -10.33
N CYS A 50 -4.29 -12.34 -9.50
CA CYS A 50 -4.55 -13.70 -9.99
C CYS A 50 -5.85 -13.79 -10.82
N GLU A 51 -6.92 -13.10 -10.42
CA GLU A 51 -8.14 -13.04 -11.21
C GLU A 51 -7.94 -12.29 -12.54
N ALA A 52 -7.07 -11.29 -12.57
CA ALA A 52 -6.84 -10.47 -13.74
C ALA A 52 -5.98 -11.17 -14.82
N VAL A 53 -4.85 -11.75 -14.42
CA VAL A 53 -3.86 -12.27 -15.40
C VAL A 53 -3.62 -13.78 -15.32
N GLY A 54 -4.30 -14.48 -14.41
CA GLY A 54 -4.06 -15.90 -14.13
C GLY A 54 -2.89 -16.08 -13.14
N LYS A 55 -3.01 -17.10 -12.29
CA LYS A 55 -2.01 -17.38 -11.24
C LYS A 55 -0.61 -17.69 -11.77
N GLU A 56 -0.52 -18.24 -12.95
CA GLU A 56 0.73 -18.56 -13.65
C GLU A 56 1.53 -17.33 -14.06
N ASN A 57 0.86 -16.17 -14.15
CA ASN A 57 1.45 -14.89 -14.52
C ASN A 57 1.60 -13.96 -13.30
N VAL A 58 1.47 -14.48 -12.07
CA VAL A 58 1.71 -13.75 -10.84
C VAL A 58 2.88 -14.37 -10.08
N PHE A 59 3.83 -13.53 -9.67
CA PHE A 59 4.98 -13.93 -8.88
C PHE A 59 4.98 -13.25 -7.52
N GLY A 60 4.92 -14.04 -6.44
CA GLY A 60 4.92 -13.56 -5.06
C GLY A 60 6.33 -13.43 -4.47
N ILE A 61 6.60 -12.39 -3.68
CA ILE A 61 7.86 -12.30 -2.92
C ILE A 61 7.56 -12.01 -1.46
N VAL A 62 7.96 -12.93 -0.57
CA VAL A 62 7.92 -12.75 0.88
C VAL A 62 9.29 -12.27 1.35
N MET A 63 9.36 -11.07 1.93
CA MET A 63 10.64 -10.43 2.26
C MET A 63 10.74 -10.09 3.75
N PRO A 64 10.92 -11.10 4.62
CA PRO A 64 11.02 -10.87 6.05
C PRO A 64 12.32 -10.18 6.43
N SER A 65 12.31 -9.54 7.59
CA SER A 65 13.47 -9.10 8.34
C SER A 65 13.38 -9.62 9.77
N THR A 66 14.42 -9.46 10.57
CA THR A 66 14.44 -9.84 12.00
C THR A 66 13.32 -9.18 12.81
N THR A 67 12.80 -8.02 12.38
CA THR A 67 11.67 -7.34 13.02
C THR A 67 10.31 -7.76 12.49
N THR A 68 10.27 -8.60 11.44
CA THR A 68 9.00 -9.10 10.89
C THR A 68 8.42 -10.16 11.82
N PRO A 69 7.19 -10.00 12.31
CA PRO A 69 6.54 -11.05 13.10
C PRO A 69 6.50 -12.37 12.34
N THR A 70 6.76 -13.48 13.03
CA THR A 70 6.73 -14.83 12.43
C THR A 70 5.39 -15.12 11.75
N GLU A 71 4.29 -14.66 12.35
CA GLU A 71 2.94 -14.79 11.81
C GLU A 71 2.80 -14.11 10.44
N ASP A 72 3.34 -12.91 10.25
CA ASP A 72 3.27 -12.18 8.97
C ASP A 72 3.97 -12.94 7.86
N LYS A 73 5.16 -13.47 8.15
CA LYS A 73 5.91 -14.32 7.24
C LYS A 73 5.12 -15.58 6.86
N LEU A 74 4.53 -16.26 7.85
CA LEU A 74 3.72 -17.47 7.62
C LEU A 74 2.49 -17.14 6.78
N HIS A 75 1.80 -16.05 7.06
CA HIS A 75 0.65 -15.62 6.28
C HIS A 75 1.01 -15.28 4.84
N GLY A 76 2.09 -14.54 4.58
CA GLY A 76 2.54 -14.25 3.22
C GLY A 76 2.81 -15.52 2.41
N THR A 77 3.47 -16.50 3.02
CA THR A 77 3.74 -17.81 2.40
C THR A 77 2.45 -18.62 2.20
N ALA A 78 1.55 -18.65 3.19
CA ALA A 78 0.28 -19.36 3.10
C ALA A 78 -0.62 -18.80 1.99
N ILE A 79 -0.65 -17.49 1.82
CA ILE A 79 -1.41 -16.84 0.73
C ILE A 79 -0.84 -17.22 -0.65
N ALA A 80 0.48 -17.23 -0.83
CA ALA A 80 1.09 -17.67 -2.09
C ALA A 80 0.71 -19.11 -2.43
N GLN A 81 0.70 -20.00 -1.43
CA GLN A 81 0.30 -21.40 -1.57
C GLN A 81 -1.19 -21.55 -1.86
N LEU A 82 -2.05 -20.79 -1.16
CA LEU A 82 -3.50 -20.78 -1.37
C LEU A 82 -3.86 -20.38 -2.79
N LEU A 83 -3.24 -19.32 -3.31
CA LEU A 83 -3.43 -18.84 -4.67
C LEU A 83 -2.78 -19.77 -5.72
N GLY A 84 -1.84 -20.62 -5.30
CA GLY A 84 -1.09 -21.51 -6.22
C GLY A 84 -0.16 -20.76 -7.15
N ILE A 85 0.37 -19.60 -6.72
CA ILE A 85 1.34 -18.80 -7.47
C ILE A 85 2.78 -19.24 -7.20
N GLU A 86 3.68 -19.01 -8.16
CA GLU A 86 5.11 -19.10 -7.93
C GLU A 86 5.53 -18.02 -6.93
N TYR A 87 6.37 -18.38 -5.94
CA TYR A 87 6.86 -17.39 -4.97
C TYR A 87 8.29 -17.67 -4.51
N LYS A 88 8.92 -16.63 -3.94
CA LYS A 88 10.19 -16.73 -3.22
C LYS A 88 10.14 -16.07 -1.87
N GLU A 89 10.88 -16.65 -0.92
CA GLU A 89 11.18 -16.02 0.35
C GLU A 89 12.61 -15.49 0.31
N ILE A 90 12.80 -14.20 0.63
CA ILE A 90 14.08 -13.50 0.60
C ILE A 90 14.20 -12.67 1.87
N ALA A 91 14.96 -13.14 2.86
CA ALA A 91 15.28 -12.34 4.04
C ALA A 91 16.17 -11.17 3.66
N ILE A 92 15.79 -9.96 4.10
CA ILE A 92 16.49 -8.73 3.70
C ILE A 92 17.64 -8.34 4.65
N ASP A 93 17.83 -9.06 5.76
CA ASP A 93 18.75 -8.66 6.83
C ASP A 93 20.22 -8.58 6.39
N SER A 94 20.68 -9.48 5.52
CA SER A 94 22.06 -9.44 5.01
C SER A 94 22.33 -8.16 4.21
N ILE A 95 21.37 -7.77 3.37
CA ILE A 95 21.46 -6.53 2.57
C ILE A 95 21.38 -5.31 3.48
N LEU A 96 20.43 -5.31 4.44
CA LEU A 96 20.29 -4.24 5.41
C LEU A 96 21.56 -4.04 6.24
N ASN A 97 22.13 -5.13 6.77
CA ASN A 97 23.34 -5.07 7.60
C ASN A 97 24.55 -4.54 6.83
N GLU A 98 24.68 -4.89 5.55
CA GLU A 98 25.74 -4.33 4.71
C GLU A 98 25.57 -2.82 4.51
N PHE A 99 24.34 -2.34 4.25
CA PHE A 99 24.07 -0.91 4.17
C PHE A 99 24.42 -0.18 5.47
N LEU A 100 24.02 -0.72 6.63
CA LEU A 100 24.30 -0.11 7.94
C LEU A 100 25.81 -0.08 8.21
N SER A 101 26.52 -1.18 7.90
CA SER A 101 27.96 -1.28 8.04
C SER A 101 28.73 -0.23 7.22
N VAL A 102 28.32 -0.03 5.97
CA VAL A 102 28.98 0.93 5.06
C VAL A 102 28.65 2.38 5.42
N THR A 103 27.40 2.67 5.83
CA THR A 103 26.93 4.04 6.11
C THR A 103 27.19 4.48 7.55
N GLN A 104 27.43 3.55 8.47
CA GLN A 104 27.66 3.80 9.90
C GLN A 104 26.48 4.56 10.57
N ILE A 105 25.25 4.37 10.08
CA ILE A 105 24.01 4.93 10.64
C ILE A 105 23.28 3.80 11.36
N GLU A 106 23.35 3.74 12.69
CA GLU A 106 22.83 2.59 13.46
C GLU A 106 21.60 2.92 14.30
N ASP A 107 21.36 4.20 14.65
CA ASP A 107 20.38 4.61 15.66
C ASP A 107 19.14 5.36 15.12
N ASP A 108 19.00 5.53 13.81
CA ASP A 108 17.84 6.18 13.22
C ASP A 108 16.77 5.16 12.81
N LYS A 109 15.82 4.92 13.73
CA LYS A 109 14.72 3.97 13.55
C LYS A 109 13.90 4.24 12.27
N LEU A 110 13.62 5.53 11.98
CA LEU A 110 12.82 5.90 10.80
C LEU A 110 13.61 5.72 9.50
N ALA A 111 14.88 6.14 9.48
CA ALA A 111 15.74 5.96 8.32
C ALA A 111 15.95 4.46 8.00
N ILE A 112 16.16 3.63 9.04
CA ILE A 112 16.31 2.18 8.91
C ILE A 112 15.01 1.54 8.41
N GLY A 113 13.84 1.93 8.93
CA GLY A 113 12.55 1.48 8.44
C GLY A 113 12.34 1.81 6.96
N ASN A 114 12.60 3.04 6.57
CA ASN A 114 12.55 3.48 5.18
C ASN A 114 13.55 2.75 4.28
N LEU A 115 14.74 2.42 4.80
CA LEU A 115 15.74 1.62 4.08
C LEU A 115 15.23 0.21 3.82
N LYS A 116 14.61 -0.44 4.82
CA LYS A 116 13.98 -1.76 4.63
C LYS A 116 12.95 -1.76 3.51
N ALA A 117 12.07 -0.75 3.46
CA ALA A 117 11.08 -0.63 2.40
C ALA A 117 11.73 -0.46 1.01
N ARG A 118 12.82 0.33 0.91
CA ARG A 118 13.56 0.52 -0.35
C ARG A 118 14.35 -0.71 -0.78
N ILE A 119 14.91 -1.49 0.14
CA ILE A 119 15.53 -2.78 -0.18
C ILE A 119 14.48 -3.73 -0.77
N ARG A 120 13.31 -3.83 -0.15
CA ARG A 120 12.19 -4.64 -0.68
C ARG A 120 11.79 -4.19 -2.08
N MET A 121 11.61 -2.89 -2.29
CA MET A 121 11.31 -2.32 -3.60
C MET A 121 12.35 -2.72 -4.66
N SER A 122 13.64 -2.59 -4.33
CA SER A 122 14.71 -2.96 -5.27
C SER A 122 14.68 -4.44 -5.66
N ILE A 123 14.38 -5.32 -4.71
CA ILE A 123 14.20 -6.75 -4.96
C ILE A 123 12.99 -7.01 -5.87
N ILE A 124 11.85 -6.39 -5.58
CA ILE A 124 10.63 -6.55 -6.37
C ILE A 124 10.87 -6.12 -7.83
N TYR A 125 11.43 -4.93 -8.05
CA TYR A 125 11.74 -4.43 -9.40
C TYR A 125 12.79 -5.26 -10.13
N PHE A 126 13.77 -5.83 -9.40
CA PHE A 126 14.74 -6.73 -10.00
C PHE A 126 14.07 -7.98 -10.59
N TYR A 127 13.10 -8.59 -9.86
CA TYR A 127 12.32 -9.71 -10.37
C TYR A 127 11.37 -9.31 -11.48
N ALA A 128 10.70 -8.17 -11.35
CA ALA A 128 9.80 -7.64 -12.36
C ALA A 128 10.54 -7.46 -13.70
N ASN A 129 11.69 -6.80 -13.69
CA ASN A 129 12.50 -6.60 -14.87
C ASN A 129 13.02 -7.92 -15.47
N SER A 130 13.41 -8.89 -14.62
CA SER A 130 13.93 -10.17 -15.10
C SER A 130 12.87 -11.07 -15.75
N LYS A 131 11.59 -10.86 -15.41
CA LYS A 131 10.44 -11.65 -15.90
C LYS A 131 9.61 -10.90 -16.95
N ASN A 132 9.92 -9.66 -17.30
CA ASN A 132 9.06 -8.76 -18.06
C ASN A 132 7.69 -8.55 -17.40
N TYR A 133 7.66 -8.38 -16.08
CA TYR A 133 6.46 -8.20 -15.28
C TYR A 133 6.36 -6.76 -14.79
N LEU A 134 5.13 -6.31 -14.45
CA LEU A 134 4.92 -5.06 -13.72
C LEU A 134 4.91 -5.30 -12.21
N VAL A 135 5.31 -4.28 -11.47
CA VAL A 135 5.19 -4.28 -10.01
C VAL A 135 3.77 -3.90 -9.62
N CYS A 136 3.08 -4.83 -8.98
CA CYS A 136 1.76 -4.61 -8.40
C CYS A 136 1.91 -4.03 -6.99
N GLY A 137 1.55 -2.76 -6.83
CA GLY A 137 1.48 -2.07 -5.55
C GLY A 137 0.32 -2.58 -4.69
N THR A 138 0.44 -2.28 -3.42
CA THR A 138 -0.52 -2.72 -2.39
C THR A 138 -1.03 -1.57 -1.53
N GLY A 139 -0.70 -0.31 -1.91
CA GLY A 139 -1.19 0.89 -1.24
C GLY A 139 -2.69 1.07 -1.45
N ASN A 140 -3.41 1.44 -0.41
CA ASN A 140 -4.82 1.82 -0.46
C ASN A 140 -4.98 3.34 -0.39
N ARG A 141 -6.18 3.84 -0.70
CA ARG A 141 -6.47 5.28 -0.76
C ARG A 141 -6.20 6.00 0.56
N SER A 142 -6.54 5.40 1.69
CA SER A 142 -6.34 6.01 3.01
C SER A 142 -4.86 6.26 3.27
N GLU A 143 -4.02 5.25 3.04
CA GLU A 143 -2.57 5.33 3.21
C GLU A 143 -1.93 6.32 2.22
N ILE A 144 -2.34 6.28 0.95
CA ILE A 144 -1.84 7.18 -0.10
C ILE A 144 -2.15 8.63 0.24
N LEU A 145 -3.37 8.95 0.65
CA LEU A 145 -3.78 10.32 0.97
C LEU A 145 -3.00 10.91 2.13
N ILE A 146 -2.85 10.16 3.23
CA ILE A 146 -2.08 10.65 4.40
C ILE A 146 -0.58 10.48 4.25
N GLY A 147 -0.11 9.85 3.15
CA GLY A 147 1.30 9.57 2.90
C GLY A 147 1.89 8.53 3.86
N TYR A 148 1.09 7.56 4.29
CA TYR A 148 1.52 6.47 5.17
C TYR A 148 2.20 5.36 4.36
N PHE A 149 3.28 5.69 3.71
CA PHE A 149 4.16 4.81 2.94
C PHE A 149 5.54 5.44 2.80
N THR A 150 6.54 4.66 2.46
CA THR A 150 7.89 5.13 2.16
C THR A 150 8.00 5.52 0.70
N LYS A 151 8.26 6.82 0.42
CA LYS A 151 8.52 7.29 -0.94
C LYS A 151 9.71 6.56 -1.54
N HIS A 152 9.54 6.01 -2.74
CA HIS A 152 10.51 5.15 -3.42
C HIS A 152 10.85 3.86 -2.64
N GLY A 153 9.93 3.41 -1.78
CA GLY A 153 9.93 2.12 -1.12
C GLY A 153 8.69 1.35 -1.52
N ASP A 154 7.81 1.08 -0.55
CA ASP A 154 6.49 0.46 -0.78
C ASP A 154 5.55 1.33 -1.63
N GLY A 155 5.74 2.66 -1.65
CA GLY A 155 5.03 3.55 -2.58
C GLY A 155 5.60 3.60 -4.00
N ALA A 156 6.54 2.72 -4.36
CA ALA A 156 7.04 2.59 -5.73
C ALA A 156 6.48 1.32 -6.36
N CYS A 157 5.64 1.49 -7.37
CA CYS A 157 5.01 0.43 -8.13
C CYS A 157 4.66 0.92 -9.53
N ASP A 158 4.26 0.02 -10.41
CA ASP A 158 3.81 0.35 -11.76
C ASP A 158 2.30 0.52 -11.82
N ILE A 159 1.56 -0.23 -10.99
CA ILE A 159 0.10 -0.14 -10.84
C ILE A 159 -0.29 -0.31 -9.36
N GLU A 160 -1.36 0.33 -8.93
CA GLU A 160 -1.96 0.20 -7.59
C GLU A 160 -3.44 -0.22 -7.70
N PRO A 161 -3.75 -1.52 -7.78
CA PRO A 161 -5.11 -2.01 -8.00
C PRO A 161 -6.13 -1.56 -6.97
N ILE A 162 -5.70 -1.38 -5.72
CA ILE A 162 -6.55 -0.94 -4.60
C ILE A 162 -6.31 0.53 -4.20
N GLY A 163 -5.56 1.29 -5.02
CA GLY A 163 -5.13 2.66 -4.71
C GLY A 163 -6.28 3.68 -4.60
N ASP A 164 -7.47 3.38 -5.10
CA ASP A 164 -8.67 4.21 -4.97
C ASP A 164 -9.69 3.68 -3.94
N LEU A 165 -9.38 2.57 -3.25
CA LEU A 165 -10.20 2.00 -2.19
C LEU A 165 -9.78 2.55 -0.83
N TYR A 166 -10.73 3.07 -0.05
CA TYR A 166 -10.49 3.34 1.36
C TYR A 166 -10.21 2.04 2.12
N LYS A 167 -9.55 2.12 3.27
CA LYS A 167 -9.23 0.92 4.06
C LYS A 167 -10.48 0.13 4.43
N THR A 168 -11.57 0.81 4.72
CA THR A 168 -12.88 0.19 4.96
C THR A 168 -13.40 -0.57 3.74
N ASP A 169 -13.21 -0.04 2.53
CA ASP A 169 -13.56 -0.72 1.27
C ASP A 169 -12.68 -1.96 1.03
N VAL A 170 -11.39 -1.88 1.38
CA VAL A 170 -10.45 -3.02 1.32
C VAL A 170 -10.97 -4.18 2.15
N TYR A 171 -11.47 -3.92 3.36
CA TYR A 171 -12.06 -4.96 4.21
C TYR A 171 -13.34 -5.55 3.61
N GLU A 172 -14.20 -4.73 2.99
CA GLU A 172 -15.43 -5.22 2.35
C GLU A 172 -15.11 -6.09 1.14
N LEU A 173 -14.20 -5.64 0.28
CA LEU A 173 -13.80 -6.40 -0.91
C LEU A 173 -13.04 -7.68 -0.55
N ALA A 174 -12.19 -7.66 0.47
CA ALA A 174 -11.49 -8.84 0.97
C ALA A 174 -12.46 -9.92 1.50
N LYS A 175 -13.51 -9.51 2.20
CA LYS A 175 -14.59 -10.42 2.65
C LYS A 175 -15.34 -11.03 1.46
N PHE A 176 -15.64 -10.22 0.45
CA PHE A 176 -16.33 -10.67 -0.76
C PHE A 176 -15.50 -11.69 -1.57
N LEU A 177 -14.17 -11.51 -1.61
CA LEU A 177 -13.23 -12.42 -2.28
C LEU A 177 -12.81 -13.61 -1.40
N GLU A 178 -13.45 -13.81 -0.26
CA GLU A 178 -13.20 -14.92 0.67
C GLU A 178 -11.74 -15.00 1.14
N VAL A 179 -11.08 -13.84 1.29
CA VAL A 179 -9.75 -13.76 1.92
C VAL A 179 -9.82 -14.41 3.31
N PRO A 180 -8.83 -15.22 3.71
CA PRO A 180 -8.85 -15.93 4.99
C PRO A 180 -9.12 -15.00 6.17
N GLN A 181 -10.04 -15.42 7.07
CA GLN A 181 -10.52 -14.59 8.17
C GLN A 181 -9.40 -14.17 9.15
N GLU A 182 -8.36 -14.98 9.28
CA GLU A 182 -7.16 -14.67 10.06
C GLU A 182 -6.39 -13.46 9.52
N ILE A 183 -6.40 -13.24 8.21
CA ILE A 183 -5.82 -12.06 7.57
C ILE A 183 -6.72 -10.84 7.77
N ILE A 184 -8.04 -11.00 7.59
CA ILE A 184 -9.02 -9.92 7.76
C ILE A 184 -9.03 -9.39 9.18
N ASN A 185 -8.95 -10.28 10.18
CA ASN A 185 -9.01 -9.89 11.59
C ASN A 185 -7.70 -9.36 12.16
N LYS A 186 -6.62 -9.43 11.40
CA LYS A 186 -5.30 -8.98 11.87
C LYS A 186 -5.23 -7.46 11.89
N PRO A 187 -4.75 -6.84 13.00
CA PRO A 187 -4.51 -5.41 13.03
C PRO A 187 -3.53 -4.98 11.92
N PRO A 188 -3.84 -3.91 11.16
CA PRO A 188 -2.96 -3.41 10.11
C PRO A 188 -1.64 -2.89 10.71
N ARG A 189 -0.52 -3.22 10.04
CA ARG A 189 0.81 -2.82 10.47
C ARG A 189 1.81 -2.77 9.31
N ALA A 190 2.65 -1.74 9.29
CA ALA A 190 3.71 -1.61 8.30
C ALA A 190 4.89 -2.58 8.54
N GLY A 191 5.04 -3.14 9.76
CA GLY A 191 6.06 -4.15 10.07
C GLY A 191 7.52 -3.67 9.95
N LEU A 192 7.78 -2.38 10.10
CA LEU A 192 9.11 -1.80 10.02
C LEU A 192 9.89 -1.94 11.33
N TRP A 193 9.17 -2.01 12.46
CA TRP A 193 9.71 -2.25 13.81
C TRP A 193 8.74 -3.02 14.68
N ASN A 194 9.25 -3.49 15.83
CA ASN A 194 8.45 -4.30 16.77
C ASN A 194 7.26 -3.51 17.34
N ASN A 195 6.12 -4.19 17.50
CA ASN A 195 4.88 -3.65 18.08
C ASN A 195 4.32 -2.41 17.35
N GLN A 196 4.65 -2.22 16.10
CA GLN A 196 4.06 -1.18 15.28
C GLN A 196 2.63 -1.57 14.92
N THR A 197 1.67 -0.63 15.12
CA THR A 197 0.34 -0.69 14.50
C THR A 197 0.11 0.61 13.73
N ASP A 198 -0.62 0.52 12.63
CA ASP A 198 -0.89 1.69 11.81
C ASP A 198 -1.77 2.69 12.56
N GLU A 199 -2.81 2.24 13.24
CA GLU A 199 -3.75 3.09 13.98
C GLU A 199 -3.09 3.84 15.15
N ASP A 200 -2.12 3.22 15.83
CA ASP A 200 -1.32 3.91 16.86
C ASP A 200 -0.48 5.05 16.27
N GLU A 201 0.08 4.88 15.06
CA GLU A 201 0.89 5.90 14.41
C GLU A 201 0.06 6.98 13.69
N ILE A 202 -1.13 6.62 13.25
CA ILE A 202 -2.10 7.54 12.67
C ILE A 202 -2.75 8.38 13.77
N GLY A 203 -2.98 7.78 14.94
CA GLY A 203 -3.63 8.39 16.09
C GLY A 203 -5.14 8.20 16.11
N MET A 204 -5.69 7.40 15.20
CA MET A 204 -7.11 7.08 15.12
C MET A 204 -7.35 5.79 14.34
N THR A 205 -8.57 5.25 14.44
CA THR A 205 -8.99 4.08 13.66
C THR A 205 -9.14 4.41 12.17
N TYR A 206 -8.93 3.44 11.30
CA TYR A 206 -9.16 3.61 9.85
C TYR A 206 -10.62 3.97 9.54
N GLU A 207 -11.58 3.47 10.33
CA GLU A 207 -12.99 3.83 10.14
C GLU A 207 -13.23 5.34 10.31
N LEU A 208 -12.61 5.97 11.31
CA LEU A 208 -12.70 7.41 11.51
C LEU A 208 -11.89 8.18 10.47
N LEU A 209 -10.67 7.73 10.20
CA LEU A 209 -9.80 8.32 9.19
C LEU A 209 -10.50 8.41 7.83
N ASP A 210 -11.09 7.31 7.36
CA ASP A 210 -11.76 7.24 6.07
C ASP A 210 -12.96 8.20 6.00
N LYS A 211 -13.71 8.33 7.10
CA LYS A 211 -14.81 9.30 7.20
C LYS A 211 -14.33 10.75 7.08
N ILE A 212 -13.18 11.08 7.68
CA ILE A 212 -12.56 12.41 7.56
C ILE A 212 -12.05 12.64 6.15
N LEU A 213 -11.31 11.68 5.58
CA LEU A 213 -10.73 11.78 4.24
C LEU A 213 -11.80 11.91 3.16
N TYR A 214 -12.85 11.10 3.22
CA TYR A 214 -13.97 11.19 2.28
C TYR A 214 -14.62 12.58 2.29
N ARG A 215 -14.87 13.15 3.48
CA ARG A 215 -15.49 14.46 3.62
C ARG A 215 -14.57 15.58 3.15
N SER A 216 -13.32 15.57 3.60
CA SER A 216 -12.37 16.64 3.28
C SER A 216 -11.86 16.56 1.85
N THR A 217 -11.58 15.36 1.34
CA THR A 217 -10.92 15.18 0.04
C THR A 217 -11.91 15.03 -1.10
N ASP A 218 -12.97 14.20 -0.94
CA ASP A 218 -13.92 13.93 -2.01
C ASP A 218 -15.08 14.94 -2.00
N LYS A 219 -15.61 15.28 -0.81
CA LYS A 219 -16.73 16.21 -0.68
C LYS A 219 -16.30 17.66 -0.50
N LYS A 220 -15.03 17.93 -0.20
CA LYS A 220 -14.50 19.29 0.03
C LYS A 220 -15.22 20.04 1.15
N ILE A 221 -15.64 19.32 2.19
CA ILE A 221 -16.26 19.89 3.38
C ILE A 221 -15.15 20.50 4.25
N ASP A 222 -15.42 21.61 4.89
CA ASP A 222 -14.48 22.28 5.79
C ASP A 222 -14.34 21.53 7.14
N SER A 223 -13.20 21.74 7.82
CA SER A 223 -12.88 20.98 9.03
C SER A 223 -13.87 21.16 10.18
N LYS A 224 -14.45 22.36 10.30
CA LYS A 224 -15.42 22.64 11.36
C LYS A 224 -16.70 21.84 11.16
N SER A 225 -17.22 21.84 9.92
CA SER A 225 -18.41 21.05 9.56
C SER A 225 -18.16 19.54 9.72
N ILE A 226 -16.95 19.05 9.34
CA ILE A 226 -16.56 17.65 9.55
C ILE A 226 -16.55 17.29 11.03
N ALA A 227 -15.95 18.13 11.85
CA ALA A 227 -15.88 17.91 13.30
C ALA A 227 -17.27 17.84 13.95
N GLU A 228 -18.18 18.77 13.57
CA GLU A 228 -19.57 18.77 14.03
C GLU A 228 -20.34 17.50 13.58
N GLU A 229 -20.14 17.03 12.33
CA GLU A 229 -20.82 15.84 11.81
C GLU A 229 -20.33 14.53 12.45
N LEU A 230 -19.07 14.45 12.82
CA LEU A 230 -18.44 13.24 13.36
C LEU A 230 -18.33 13.23 14.90
N ASP A 231 -18.76 14.32 15.57
CA ASP A 231 -18.65 14.51 17.03
C ASP A 231 -17.20 14.35 17.54
N ILE A 232 -16.26 15.01 16.85
CA ILE A 232 -14.84 15.04 17.19
C ILE A 232 -14.33 16.48 17.24
N SER A 233 -13.08 16.69 17.70
CA SER A 233 -12.50 18.03 17.72
C SER A 233 -12.09 18.51 16.32
N VAL A 234 -12.12 19.84 16.13
CA VAL A 234 -11.62 20.46 14.88
C VAL A 234 -10.13 20.20 14.70
N ASP A 235 -9.38 20.16 15.81
CA ASP A 235 -7.93 19.91 15.80
C ASP A 235 -7.61 18.52 15.23
N GLU A 236 -8.38 17.47 15.59
CA GLU A 236 -8.21 16.13 15.01
C GLU A 236 -8.42 16.10 13.49
N VAL A 237 -9.41 16.85 13.00
CA VAL A 237 -9.66 16.95 11.54
C VAL A 237 -8.55 17.73 10.85
N ASP A 238 -8.12 18.86 11.44
CA ASP A 238 -7.06 19.71 10.89
C ASP A 238 -5.71 19.00 10.85
N ASP A 239 -5.41 18.14 11.83
CA ASP A 239 -4.20 17.33 11.86
C ASP A 239 -4.17 16.37 10.64
N ILE A 240 -5.28 15.71 10.33
CA ILE A 240 -5.36 14.84 9.16
C ILE A 240 -5.25 15.63 7.85
N ILE A 241 -5.97 16.74 7.71
CA ILE A 241 -5.87 17.60 6.52
C ILE A 241 -4.45 18.11 6.32
N THR A 242 -3.81 18.57 7.39
CA THR A 242 -2.42 19.02 7.36
C THR A 242 -1.46 17.89 6.96
N ARG A 243 -1.69 16.68 7.47
CA ARG A 243 -0.90 15.49 7.11
C ARG A 243 -1.04 15.15 5.62
N VAL A 244 -2.25 15.22 5.07
CA VAL A 244 -2.52 15.05 3.63
C VAL A 244 -1.73 16.09 2.82
N GLU A 245 -1.86 17.37 3.15
CA GLU A 245 -1.17 18.44 2.42
C GLU A 245 0.36 18.29 2.47
N ARG A 246 0.92 18.05 3.66
CA ARG A 246 2.36 17.88 3.85
C ARG A 246 2.93 16.71 3.05
N ASN A 247 2.17 15.63 2.87
CA ASN A 247 2.63 14.41 2.22
C ASN A 247 2.32 14.34 0.72
N LYS A 248 1.62 15.31 0.14
CA LYS A 248 1.31 15.35 -1.31
C LYS A 248 2.55 15.19 -2.22
N HIS A 249 3.72 15.60 -1.75
CA HIS A 249 4.97 15.43 -2.51
C HIS A 249 5.36 13.96 -2.71
N LYS A 250 4.82 13.04 -1.92
CA LYS A 250 5.16 11.61 -2.02
C LYS A 250 4.54 10.95 -3.24
N THR A 251 3.37 11.44 -3.69
CA THR A 251 2.61 10.89 -4.82
C THR A 251 2.87 11.62 -6.14
N LYS A 252 3.69 12.67 -6.10
CA LYS A 252 4.01 13.46 -7.29
C LYS A 252 5.38 13.08 -7.86
N VAL A 253 5.50 13.14 -9.19
CA VAL A 253 6.82 13.15 -9.84
C VAL A 253 7.62 14.35 -9.36
N PRO A 254 8.98 14.28 -9.36
CA PRO A 254 9.82 15.42 -8.98
C PRO A 254 9.46 16.66 -9.79
N GLU A 255 9.23 17.77 -9.09
CA GLU A 255 8.94 19.05 -9.73
C GLU A 255 10.19 19.62 -10.36
N SER A 256 10.05 20.21 -11.55
CA SER A 256 11.11 20.92 -12.24
C SER A 256 10.69 22.37 -12.51
N PRO A 257 11.64 23.32 -12.56
CA PRO A 257 11.31 24.70 -12.90
C PRO A 257 10.78 24.77 -14.35
N LYS A 258 9.72 25.56 -14.55
CA LYS A 258 9.21 25.82 -15.90
C LYS A 258 10.28 26.56 -16.72
N LYS A 259 10.51 26.12 -17.95
CA LYS A 259 11.40 26.83 -18.88
C LYS A 259 10.86 28.24 -19.13
N THR A 260 11.66 29.25 -18.83
CA THR A 260 11.35 30.63 -19.21
C THR A 260 11.56 30.78 -20.71
N THR A 261 10.49 30.97 -21.47
CA THR A 261 10.60 31.28 -22.91
C THR A 261 10.82 32.78 -23.01
N MET A 262 11.98 33.22 -23.52
CA MET A 262 12.12 34.62 -23.96
C MET A 262 11.16 34.82 -25.12
N VAL A 263 10.25 35.78 -24.96
CA VAL A 263 9.51 36.32 -26.13
C VAL A 263 10.46 37.23 -26.85
N ILE A 264 10.86 36.85 -28.05
CA ILE A 264 11.64 37.69 -29.00
C ILE A 264 10.71 38.67 -29.67
#